data_316a547c791e5f56b789dc5f53b74abf
#
_entry.id   316a547c791e5f56b789dc5f53b74abf
#
_cell.length_a   1.000
_cell.length_b   1.000
_cell.length_c   1.000
_cell.angle_alpha   90.00
_cell.angle_beta   90.00
_cell.angle_gamma   90.00
#
_symmetry.space_group_name_H-M   'P 1'
#
loop_
_entity.id
_entity.type
_entity.pdbx_description
1 polymer ?
#
loop_
_entity_poly.entity_id
_entity_poly.type
_entity_poly.pdbx_seq_one_letter_code
_entity_poly.pdbx_strand_id
1 'polypeptide(L)'
;MKKWSMFLAAAACACVLASPLQAAERKKVNISFPTAATTGALYPLGAGIANLWNTKLGYVNARVQASNGGIQNLNLLKAGNAQVSFAVSSITYEALNGERGFKDRAYKDVRVLAGLYYNPNQVVARTDSGVASLADF
;
A
#
# COMPACT_ATOMS: atom_id res chain seq x y z
N MET A 1 -51.36 -37.45 -23.53
CA MET A 1 -50.15 -37.78 -22.81
C MET A 1 -48.88 -36.97 -23.23
N LYS A 2 -48.78 -36.44 -24.47
CA LYS A 2 -47.60 -35.67 -24.98
C LYS A 2 -47.46 -34.24 -24.45
N LYS A 3 -48.50 -33.59 -23.93
CA LYS A 3 -48.47 -32.20 -23.48
C LYS A 3 -47.93 -32.02 -22.06
N TRP A 4 -47.95 -33.02 -21.21
CA TRP A 4 -47.46 -32.96 -19.85
C TRP A 4 -45.93 -33.11 -19.75
N SER A 5 -45.31 -33.81 -20.69
CA SER A 5 -43.85 -33.94 -20.76
C SER A 5 -43.10 -32.64 -21.14
N MET A 6 -43.75 -31.74 -21.88
CA MET A 6 -43.18 -30.43 -22.24
C MET A 6 -43.15 -29.46 -21.06
N PHE A 7 -44.13 -29.51 -20.15
CA PHE A 7 -44.13 -28.65 -18.95
C PHE A 7 -43.10 -29.08 -17.91
N LEU A 8 -42.82 -30.37 -17.78
CA LEU A 8 -41.76 -30.87 -16.89
C LEU A 8 -40.34 -30.51 -17.38
N ALA A 9 -40.11 -30.50 -18.70
CA ALA A 9 -38.82 -30.09 -19.28
C ALA A 9 -38.54 -28.58 -19.12
N ALA A 10 -39.58 -27.74 -19.23
CA ALA A 10 -39.45 -26.30 -19.06
C ALA A 10 -39.19 -25.91 -17.59
N ALA A 11 -39.78 -26.63 -16.62
CA ALA A 11 -39.55 -26.37 -15.20
C ALA A 11 -38.13 -26.80 -14.76
N ALA A 12 -37.54 -27.85 -15.34
CA ALA A 12 -36.18 -28.28 -15.03
C ALA A 12 -35.12 -27.31 -15.56
N CYS A 13 -35.34 -26.64 -16.71
CA CYS A 13 -34.43 -25.62 -17.24
C CYS A 13 -34.44 -24.32 -16.42
N ALA A 14 -35.51 -23.93 -15.77
CA ALA A 14 -35.63 -22.73 -14.98
C ALA A 14 -34.83 -22.81 -13.65
N CYS A 15 -34.67 -24.03 -13.09
CA CYS A 15 -33.91 -24.22 -11.84
C CYS A 15 -32.39 -24.12 -12.00
N VAL A 16 -31.85 -24.30 -13.21
CA VAL A 16 -30.40 -24.24 -13.45
C VAL A 16 -29.90 -22.79 -13.54
N LEU A 17 -30.79 -21.83 -13.84
CA LEU A 17 -30.43 -20.40 -13.97
C LEU A 17 -30.47 -19.64 -12.63
N ALA A 18 -30.92 -20.26 -11.55
CA ALA A 18 -31.03 -19.68 -10.21
C ALA A 18 -29.85 -20.08 -9.31
N SER A 19 -28.68 -20.41 -9.86
CA SER A 19 -27.47 -20.54 -9.05
C SER A 19 -27.16 -19.17 -8.42
N PRO A 20 -27.23 -19.02 -7.11
CA PRO A 20 -26.81 -17.76 -6.48
C PRO A 20 -25.37 -17.51 -6.92
N LEU A 21 -25.14 -16.35 -7.52
CA LEU A 21 -23.79 -15.86 -7.77
C LEU A 21 -23.13 -15.67 -6.40
N GLN A 22 -22.58 -16.75 -5.87
CA GLN A 22 -21.87 -16.73 -4.61
C GLN A 22 -20.63 -15.86 -4.86
N ALA A 23 -20.69 -14.60 -4.43
CA ALA A 23 -19.54 -13.72 -4.45
C ALA A 23 -18.44 -14.47 -3.69
N ALA A 24 -17.40 -14.90 -4.41
CA ALA A 24 -16.29 -15.64 -3.82
C ALA A 24 -15.78 -14.84 -2.62
N GLU A 25 -15.89 -15.40 -1.43
CA GLU A 25 -15.43 -14.76 -0.21
C GLU A 25 -13.94 -14.47 -0.36
N ARG A 26 -13.60 -13.18 -0.36
CA ARG A 26 -12.20 -12.77 -0.55
C ARG A 26 -11.38 -13.23 0.64
N LYS A 27 -10.31 -13.97 0.36
CA LYS A 27 -9.36 -14.41 1.38
C LYS A 27 -8.86 -13.21 2.18
N LYS A 28 -8.83 -13.33 3.50
CA LYS A 28 -8.28 -12.30 4.38
C LYS A 28 -6.81 -12.04 4.09
N VAL A 29 -6.43 -10.77 3.99
CA VAL A 29 -5.08 -10.30 3.70
C VAL A 29 -4.58 -9.48 4.88
N ASN A 30 -3.44 -9.88 5.43
CA ASN A 30 -2.72 -9.09 6.44
C ASN A 30 -1.73 -8.17 5.73
N ILE A 31 -1.74 -6.90 6.08
CA ILE A 31 -0.84 -5.87 5.54
C ILE A 31 -0.02 -5.28 6.68
N SER A 32 1.29 -5.48 6.63
CA SER A 32 2.25 -4.70 7.41
C SER A 32 2.60 -3.45 6.62
N PHE A 33 2.41 -2.28 7.23
CA PHE A 33 2.55 -0.98 6.58
C PHE A 33 3.57 -0.10 7.30
N PRO A 34 4.89 -0.27 7.07
CA PRO A 34 5.90 0.62 7.59
C PRO A 34 5.78 2.01 6.96
N THR A 35 5.86 3.03 7.80
CA THR A 35 5.63 4.43 7.44
C THR A 35 6.84 5.31 7.71
N ALA A 36 6.98 5.79 8.93
CA ALA A 36 8.11 6.59 9.43
C ALA A 36 8.12 6.60 10.97
N ALA A 37 8.90 7.48 11.58
CA ALA A 37 8.88 7.70 13.02
C ALA A 37 7.49 8.13 13.51
N THR A 38 7.12 7.70 14.71
CA THR A 38 5.81 7.98 15.32
C THR A 38 5.57 9.47 15.56
N THR A 39 6.64 10.25 15.70
CA THR A 39 6.60 11.71 15.87
C THR A 39 6.44 12.49 14.56
N GLY A 40 6.56 11.82 13.41
CA GLY A 40 6.46 12.44 12.09
C GLY A 40 5.05 12.40 11.50
N ALA A 41 4.78 13.23 10.50
CA ALA A 41 3.48 13.32 9.85
C ALA A 41 3.05 12.05 9.10
N LEU A 42 3.99 11.23 8.63
CA LEU A 42 3.69 10.03 7.85
C LEU A 42 3.09 8.90 8.70
N TYR A 43 3.44 8.81 9.97
CA TYR A 43 2.89 7.77 10.84
C TYR A 43 1.36 7.92 11.05
N PRO A 44 0.83 9.08 11.50
CA PRO A 44 -0.61 9.27 11.64
C PRO A 44 -1.34 9.21 10.29
N LEU A 45 -0.73 9.66 9.19
CA LEU A 45 -1.30 9.51 7.85
C LEU A 45 -1.47 8.04 7.48
N GLY A 46 -0.43 7.23 7.69
CA GLY A 46 -0.50 5.79 7.46
C GLY A 46 -1.54 5.10 8.35
N ALA A 47 -1.66 5.53 9.61
CA ALA A 47 -2.68 5.03 10.52
C ALA A 47 -4.10 5.32 10.00
N GLY A 48 -4.34 6.53 9.47
CA GLY A 48 -5.60 6.89 8.83
C GLY A 48 -5.93 6.01 7.62
N ILE A 49 -4.94 5.78 6.75
CA ILE A 49 -5.11 4.91 5.57
C ILE A 49 -5.37 3.46 6.00
N ALA A 50 -4.61 2.91 6.93
CA ALA A 50 -4.82 1.55 7.42
C ALA A 50 -6.20 1.38 8.06
N ASN A 51 -6.66 2.37 8.85
CA ASN A 51 -8.00 2.37 9.40
C ASN A 51 -9.09 2.41 8.32
N LEU A 52 -8.89 3.23 7.28
CA LEU A 52 -9.81 3.28 6.13
C LEU A 52 -9.90 1.91 5.44
N TRP A 53 -8.79 1.25 5.19
CA TRP A 53 -8.77 -0.09 4.59
C TRP A 53 -9.47 -1.11 5.46
N ASN A 54 -9.17 -1.14 6.76
CA ASN A 54 -9.79 -2.06 7.72
C ASN A 54 -11.31 -1.86 7.83
N THR A 55 -11.77 -0.61 7.71
CA THR A 55 -13.19 -0.26 7.82
C THR A 55 -13.95 -0.54 6.52
N LYS A 56 -13.34 -0.25 5.36
CA LYS A 56 -14.02 -0.33 4.06
C LYS A 56 -13.80 -1.66 3.34
N LEU A 57 -12.75 -2.40 3.66
CA LEU A 57 -12.39 -3.65 3.01
C LEU A 57 -12.43 -4.78 4.04
N GLY A 58 -13.57 -5.45 4.17
CA GLY A 58 -13.80 -6.48 5.19
C GLY A 58 -12.83 -7.68 5.14
N TYR A 59 -12.04 -7.80 4.08
CA TYR A 59 -11.02 -8.84 3.89
C TYR A 59 -9.59 -8.36 4.18
N VAL A 60 -9.38 -7.08 4.53
CA VAL A 60 -8.05 -6.51 4.84
C VAL A 60 -7.88 -6.35 6.34
N ASN A 61 -6.70 -6.68 6.85
CA ASN A 61 -6.22 -6.38 8.18
C ASN A 61 -4.87 -5.67 8.06
N ALA A 62 -4.90 -4.34 7.95
CA ALA A 62 -3.72 -3.49 7.83
C ALA A 62 -3.26 -3.00 9.19
N ARG A 63 -1.95 -3.08 9.44
CA ARG A 63 -1.29 -2.61 10.65
C ARG A 63 -0.14 -1.68 10.29
N VAL A 64 -0.15 -0.49 10.88
CA VAL A 64 0.94 0.48 10.72
C VAL A 64 2.14 0.05 11.55
N GLN A 65 3.32 0.24 10.99
CA GLN A 65 4.60 0.00 11.64
C GLN A 65 5.44 1.28 11.62
N ALA A 66 6.00 1.64 12.76
CA ALA A 66 7.02 2.68 12.82
C ALA A 66 8.31 2.21 12.13
N SER A 67 9.03 3.13 11.50
CA SER A 67 10.28 2.84 10.80
C SER A 67 11.18 4.08 10.73
N ASN A 68 12.41 3.89 10.23
CA ASN A 68 13.34 4.98 9.93
C ASN A 68 13.15 5.57 8.51
N GLY A 69 12.02 5.28 7.84
CA GLY A 69 11.67 5.84 6.54
C GLY A 69 12.14 5.04 5.33
N GLY A 70 12.28 5.74 4.19
CA GLY A 70 12.30 5.16 2.86
C GLY A 70 13.21 3.97 2.60
N ILE A 71 14.49 4.02 2.95
CA ILE A 71 15.43 2.91 2.68
C ILE A 71 15.02 1.66 3.48
N GLN A 72 14.71 1.82 4.77
CA GLN A 72 14.25 0.70 5.60
C GLN A 72 12.93 0.13 5.07
N ASN A 73 12.00 0.98 4.68
CA ASN A 73 10.70 0.56 4.17
C ASN A 73 10.84 -0.30 2.90
N LEU A 74 11.67 0.12 1.96
CA LEU A 74 11.91 -0.65 0.74
C LEU A 74 12.66 -1.97 1.01
N ASN A 75 13.55 -1.99 2.00
CA ASN A 75 14.20 -3.23 2.45
C ASN A 75 13.18 -4.20 3.09
N LEU A 76 12.23 -3.70 3.89
CA LEU A 76 11.15 -4.53 4.45
C LEU A 76 10.23 -5.11 3.38
N LEU A 77 9.88 -4.32 2.35
CA LEU A 77 9.14 -4.80 1.19
C LEU A 77 9.91 -5.89 0.44
N LYS A 78 11.20 -5.66 0.15
CA LYS A 78 12.05 -6.60 -0.57
C LYS A 78 12.22 -7.93 0.18
N ALA A 79 12.28 -7.87 1.51
CA ALA A 79 12.37 -9.05 2.38
C ALA A 79 11.02 -9.77 2.58
N GLY A 80 9.90 -9.23 2.05
CA GLY A 80 8.56 -9.79 2.27
C GLY A 80 7.96 -9.51 3.64
N ASN A 81 8.63 -8.70 4.47
CA ASN A 81 8.18 -8.34 5.83
C ASN A 81 7.16 -7.20 5.85
N ALA A 82 6.91 -6.59 4.71
CA ALA A 82 5.86 -5.61 4.49
C ALA A 82 5.22 -5.82 3.12
N GLN A 83 3.95 -5.44 2.97
CA GLN A 83 3.21 -5.54 1.71
C GLN A 83 3.02 -4.19 1.04
N VAL A 84 2.94 -3.12 1.84
CA VAL A 84 2.80 -1.73 1.38
C VAL A 84 3.69 -0.86 2.26
N SER A 85 4.24 0.22 1.72
CA SER A 85 4.98 1.20 2.52
C SER A 85 4.91 2.60 1.93
N PHE A 86 5.25 3.61 2.73
CA PHE A 86 5.61 4.91 2.21
C PHE A 86 7.07 4.91 1.74
N ALA A 87 7.31 5.58 0.63
CA ALA A 87 8.65 5.83 0.13
C ALA A 87 8.71 7.19 -0.57
N VAL A 88 9.86 7.84 -0.50
CA VAL A 88 10.14 9.05 -1.27
C VAL A 88 10.53 8.65 -2.69
N SER A 89 10.11 9.42 -3.69
CA SER A 89 10.33 9.09 -5.11
C SER A 89 11.82 8.90 -5.46
N SER A 90 12.71 9.74 -4.92
CA SER A 90 14.16 9.61 -5.13
C SER A 90 14.71 8.28 -4.61
N ILE A 91 14.31 7.86 -3.41
CA ILE A 91 14.74 6.58 -2.81
C ILE A 91 14.16 5.39 -3.58
N THR A 92 12.93 5.51 -4.08
CA THR A 92 12.33 4.50 -4.95
C THR A 92 13.11 4.36 -6.26
N TYR A 93 13.52 5.48 -6.86
CA TYR A 93 14.37 5.49 -8.04
C TYR A 93 15.72 4.81 -7.78
N GLU A 94 16.40 5.16 -6.68
CA GLU A 94 17.67 4.52 -6.27
C GLU A 94 17.51 2.99 -6.08
N ALA A 95 16.40 2.56 -5.48
CA ALA A 95 16.12 1.15 -5.29
C ALA A 95 15.92 0.41 -6.62
N LEU A 96 15.18 1.00 -7.56
CA LEU A 96 14.93 0.42 -8.88
C LEU A 96 16.22 0.26 -9.70
N ASN A 97 17.15 1.21 -9.57
CA ASN A 97 18.39 1.25 -10.34
C ASN A 97 19.58 0.60 -9.62
N GLY A 98 19.45 0.24 -8.35
CA GLY A 98 20.54 -0.32 -7.57
C GLY A 98 21.62 0.72 -7.25
N GLU A 99 21.21 1.95 -6.97
CA GLU A 99 22.10 3.07 -6.67
C GLU A 99 22.20 3.33 -5.17
N ARG A 100 23.24 4.04 -4.73
CA ARG A 100 23.46 4.50 -3.35
C ARG A 100 23.20 3.43 -2.30
N GLY A 101 22.18 3.59 -1.47
CA GLY A 101 21.79 2.63 -0.43
C GLY A 101 21.37 1.25 -0.95
N PHE A 102 21.16 1.12 -2.26
CA PHE A 102 20.77 -0.13 -2.94
C PHE A 102 21.84 -0.61 -3.93
N LYS A 103 23.09 -0.12 -3.82
CA LYS A 103 24.17 -0.54 -4.71
C LYS A 103 24.26 -2.06 -4.77
N ASP A 104 24.33 -2.60 -5.99
CA ASP A 104 24.37 -4.03 -6.33
C ASP A 104 23.17 -4.85 -5.82
N ARG A 105 22.10 -4.18 -5.38
CA ARG A 105 20.89 -4.79 -4.82
C ARG A 105 19.61 -4.17 -5.38
N ALA A 106 19.55 -3.92 -6.68
CA ALA A 106 18.37 -3.36 -7.32
C ALA A 106 17.09 -4.11 -6.91
N TYR A 107 16.01 -3.36 -6.71
CA TYR A 107 14.70 -3.90 -6.35
C TYR A 107 13.68 -3.50 -7.42
N LYS A 108 13.54 -4.34 -8.45
CA LYS A 108 12.70 -4.08 -9.63
C LYS A 108 11.24 -4.51 -9.46
N ASP A 109 10.93 -5.25 -8.41
CA ASP A 109 9.58 -5.78 -8.17
C ASP A 109 8.67 -4.81 -7.39
N VAL A 110 9.21 -3.64 -6.96
CA VAL A 110 8.40 -2.60 -6.34
C VAL A 110 7.47 -1.94 -7.35
N ARG A 111 6.25 -1.60 -6.90
CA ARG A 111 5.25 -0.89 -7.70
C ARG A 111 4.73 0.31 -6.93
N VAL A 112 4.61 1.45 -7.61
CA VAL A 112 3.97 2.65 -7.06
C VAL A 112 2.46 2.49 -7.20
N LEU A 113 1.73 2.59 -6.09
CA LEU A 113 0.27 2.48 -6.05
C LEU A 113 -0.40 3.85 -6.20
N ALA A 114 0.13 4.86 -5.52
CA ALA A 114 -0.39 6.23 -5.55
C ALA A 114 0.69 7.24 -5.13
N GLY A 115 0.56 8.47 -5.60
CA GLY A 115 1.24 9.63 -5.02
C GLY A 115 0.41 10.21 -3.88
N LEU A 116 1.06 10.57 -2.77
CA LEU A 116 0.37 11.14 -1.62
C LEU A 116 0.30 12.66 -1.71
N TYR A 117 1.45 13.31 -1.70
CA TYR A 117 1.59 14.75 -1.73
C TYR A 117 3.00 15.15 -2.18
N TYR A 118 3.15 16.40 -2.58
CA TYR A 118 4.45 16.98 -2.86
C TYR A 118 5.13 17.37 -1.55
N ASN A 119 6.32 16.82 -1.32
CA ASN A 119 7.12 17.08 -0.11
C ASN A 119 8.36 17.91 -0.47
N PRO A 120 8.27 19.25 -0.46
CA PRO A 120 9.38 20.12 -0.80
C PRO A 120 10.47 20.04 0.27
N ASN A 121 11.73 20.14 -0.16
CA ASN A 121 12.85 20.30 0.76
C ASN A 121 12.75 21.66 1.45
N GLN A 122 12.93 21.67 2.77
CA GLN A 122 12.96 22.87 3.59
C GLN A 122 14.31 22.95 4.32
N VAL A 123 14.96 24.08 4.20
CA VAL A 123 16.18 24.37 4.95
C VAL A 123 15.84 25.41 6.01
N VAL A 124 16.08 25.07 7.26
CA VAL A 124 15.73 25.92 8.40
C VAL A 124 16.98 26.14 9.25
N ALA A 125 17.26 27.39 9.61
CA ALA A 125 18.30 27.74 10.55
C ALA A 125 17.68 28.44 11.76
N ARG A 126 18.32 28.31 12.92
CA ARG A 126 17.95 29.09 14.10
C ARG A 126 18.30 30.56 13.88
N THR A 127 17.48 31.45 14.41
CA THR A 127 17.70 32.91 14.29
C THR A 127 19.04 33.39 14.90
N ASP A 128 19.53 32.66 15.89
CA ASP A 128 20.79 32.96 16.59
C ASP A 128 22.00 32.18 16.03
N SER A 129 21.84 31.45 14.91
CA SER A 129 22.92 30.65 14.31
C SER A 129 23.95 31.47 13.49
N GLY A 130 23.63 32.73 13.16
CA GLY A 130 24.41 33.52 12.23
C GLY A 130 24.23 33.17 10.75
N VAL A 131 23.44 32.13 10.42
CA VAL A 131 23.13 31.71 9.05
C VAL A 131 22.05 32.61 8.49
N ALA A 132 22.34 33.38 7.45
CA ALA A 132 21.40 34.27 6.78
C ALA A 132 21.00 33.77 5.38
N SER A 133 21.83 32.94 4.76
CA SER A 133 21.62 32.42 3.41
C SER A 133 22.11 30.97 3.25
N LEU A 134 21.80 30.33 2.12
CA LEU A 134 22.35 29.02 1.80
C LEU A 134 23.86 29.00 1.59
N ALA A 135 24.47 30.15 1.32
CA ALA A 135 25.91 30.24 1.16
C ALA A 135 26.68 30.19 2.49
N ASP A 136 25.98 30.29 3.61
CA ASP A 136 26.57 30.27 4.95
C ASP A 136 26.69 28.86 5.55
N PHE A 137 26.27 27.81 4.78
CA PHE A 137 26.37 26.40 5.16
C PHE A 137 27.75 25.79 4.75
#